data_ef5b266fe68365a385c694a73c63c641
#
_entry.id   ef5b266fe68365a385c694a73c63c641
#
_cell.length_a   1.000
_cell.length_b   1.000
_cell.length_c   1.000
_cell.angle_alpha   90.00
_cell.angle_beta   90.00
_cell.angle_gamma   90.00
#
_symmetry.space_group_name_H-M   'P 1'
#
loop_
_entity.id
_entity.type
_entity.pdbx_description
1 polymer ?
#
loop_
_entity_poly.entity_id
_entity_poly.type
_entity_poly.pdbx_seq_one_letter_code
_entity_poly.pdbx_strand_id
1 'polypeptide(L)'
;MLPSSNPELPIMKRFFDSELESFRSSLILMGETAIRQVRDSVKSLIEGDSALAQNVIAADDQLDQLEVRIDDEAVRYTSLRAPVASELRLLIVGMKASHDLERVGDEATSIAKRAIKLSAEPPLKPYIDIPRMSDIAVEMLRDALDCFLYGDTDKAIAVCHKDSEVDQLNKQLYRELSSYMIENPATTSRALELMFISKSLERIADHATNIAEETIFLSKGQDVRHTDIVKKAPPAH
;
A
#
# COMPACT_ATOMS: atom_id res chain seq x y z
N MET A 1 -9.50 -43.54 -40.88
CA MET A 1 -8.37 -43.29 -40.00
C MET A 1 -7.72 -42.00 -40.41
N LEU A 2 -7.98 -40.92 -39.71
CA LEU A 2 -7.32 -39.63 -39.87
C LEU A 2 -6.93 -39.17 -38.47
N PRO A 3 -5.66 -38.86 -38.17
CA PRO A 3 -5.29 -38.17 -36.95
C PRO A 3 -5.42 -36.66 -37.18
N SER A 4 -6.37 -36.03 -36.52
CA SER A 4 -6.42 -34.58 -36.38
C SER A 4 -5.48 -34.14 -35.28
N SER A 5 -4.26 -33.83 -35.64
CA SER A 5 -3.36 -33.08 -34.78
C SER A 5 -3.59 -31.59 -35.04
N ASN A 6 -4.20 -30.91 -34.12
CA ASN A 6 -4.36 -29.46 -34.14
C ASN A 6 -3.14 -28.84 -33.43
N PRO A 7 -2.18 -28.19 -34.14
CA PRO A 7 -0.92 -27.68 -33.57
C PRO A 7 -1.00 -26.26 -33.04
N GLU A 8 -2.19 -25.64 -32.99
CA GLU A 8 -2.30 -24.20 -32.65
C GLU A 8 -2.41 -23.86 -31.14
N LEU A 9 -2.59 -24.84 -30.28
CA LEU A 9 -2.77 -24.65 -28.84
C LEU A 9 -1.57 -24.06 -28.06
N PRO A 10 -0.28 -24.35 -28.37
CA PRO A 10 0.83 -23.87 -27.53
C PRO A 10 1.19 -22.41 -27.73
N ILE A 11 0.95 -21.83 -28.92
CA ILE A 11 1.32 -20.43 -29.22
C ILE A 11 0.33 -19.46 -28.60
N MET A 12 -0.96 -19.76 -28.67
CA MET A 12 -2.01 -18.95 -28.05
C MET A 12 -1.87 -18.90 -26.52
N LYS A 13 -1.63 -20.03 -25.87
CA LYS A 13 -1.43 -20.09 -24.41
C LYS A 13 -0.25 -19.23 -23.93
N ARG A 14 0.89 -19.23 -24.66
CA ARG A 14 2.05 -18.38 -24.34
C ARG A 14 1.78 -16.88 -24.47
N PHE A 15 0.94 -16.47 -25.39
CA PHE A 15 0.61 -15.07 -25.58
C PHE A 15 -0.29 -14.53 -24.46
N PHE A 16 -1.23 -15.35 -23.97
CA PHE A 16 -2.12 -15.00 -22.84
C PHE A 16 -1.36 -14.89 -21.52
N ASP A 17 -0.44 -15.82 -21.27
CA ASP A 17 0.43 -15.78 -20.10
C ASP A 17 1.22 -14.46 -20.07
N SER A 18 1.67 -13.93 -21.22
CA SER A 18 2.45 -12.69 -21.28
C SER A 18 1.65 -11.43 -20.96
N GLU A 19 0.36 -11.35 -21.28
CA GLU A 19 -0.48 -10.16 -20.96
C GLU A 19 -0.79 -10.10 -19.46
N LEU A 20 -1.10 -11.24 -18.83
CA LEU A 20 -1.30 -11.30 -17.37
C LEU A 20 0.00 -11.06 -16.59
N GLU A 21 1.14 -11.52 -17.12
CA GLU A 21 2.45 -11.23 -16.55
C GLU A 21 2.79 -9.72 -16.66
N SER A 22 2.42 -9.05 -17.77
CA SER A 22 2.55 -7.60 -17.90
C SER A 22 1.72 -6.87 -16.84
N PHE A 23 0.46 -7.27 -16.65
CA PHE A 23 -0.43 -6.71 -15.63
C PHE A 23 0.14 -6.87 -14.21
N ARG A 24 0.64 -8.07 -13.88
CA ARG A 24 1.31 -8.31 -12.60
C ARG A 24 2.56 -7.45 -12.43
N SER A 25 3.37 -7.33 -13.49
CA SER A 25 4.59 -6.51 -13.47
C SER A 25 4.29 -5.02 -13.27
N SER A 26 3.19 -4.52 -13.84
CA SER A 26 2.72 -3.14 -13.62
C SER A 26 2.32 -2.91 -12.17
N LEU A 27 1.64 -3.86 -11.52
CA LEU A 27 1.30 -3.80 -10.10
C LEU A 27 2.54 -3.85 -9.19
N ILE A 28 3.52 -4.69 -9.49
CA ILE A 28 4.79 -4.75 -8.74
C ILE A 28 5.50 -3.39 -8.83
N LEU A 29 5.64 -2.85 -10.04
CA LEU A 29 6.29 -1.54 -10.26
C LEU A 29 5.57 -0.43 -9.49
N MET A 30 4.24 -0.44 -9.48
CA MET A 30 3.43 0.52 -8.72
C MET A 30 3.68 0.39 -7.22
N GLY A 31 3.68 -0.84 -6.70
CA GLY A 31 3.95 -1.12 -5.30
C GLY A 31 5.35 -0.70 -4.84
N GLU A 32 6.39 -1.00 -5.63
CA GLU A 32 7.76 -0.57 -5.34
C GLU A 32 7.89 0.96 -5.36
N THR A 33 7.15 1.62 -6.27
CA THR A 33 7.12 3.08 -6.38
C THR A 33 6.43 3.69 -5.16
N ALA A 34 5.28 3.18 -4.73
CA ALA A 34 4.57 3.62 -3.53
C ALA A 34 5.43 3.44 -2.26
N ILE A 35 6.05 2.28 -2.08
CA ILE A 35 6.97 1.99 -0.96
C ILE A 35 8.13 2.99 -0.93
N ARG A 36 8.72 3.30 -2.07
CA ARG A 36 9.80 4.29 -2.15
C ARG A 36 9.32 5.68 -1.74
N GLN A 37 8.15 6.12 -2.23
CA GLN A 37 7.57 7.42 -1.86
C GLN A 37 7.29 7.53 -0.36
N VAL A 38 6.76 6.49 0.27
CA VAL A 38 6.56 6.46 1.74
C VAL A 38 7.89 6.62 2.48
N ARG A 39 8.92 5.88 2.08
CA ARG A 39 10.25 5.98 2.72
C ARG A 39 10.87 7.36 2.56
N ASP A 40 10.83 7.89 1.35
CA ASP A 40 11.44 9.17 1.03
C ASP A 40 10.69 10.32 1.73
N SER A 41 9.35 10.23 1.87
CA SER A 41 8.55 11.22 2.60
C SER A 41 8.92 11.27 4.10
N VAL A 42 9.05 10.11 4.75
CA VAL A 42 9.45 10.05 6.17
C VAL A 42 10.92 10.41 6.35
N LYS A 43 11.80 9.98 5.43
CA LYS A 43 13.21 10.38 5.44
C LYS A 43 13.36 11.89 5.34
N SER A 44 12.59 12.55 4.47
CA SER A 44 12.62 14.01 4.34
C SER A 44 12.25 14.73 5.63
N LEU A 45 11.31 14.17 6.41
CA LEU A 45 10.97 14.70 7.75
C LEU A 45 12.13 14.55 8.73
N ILE A 46 12.75 13.35 8.79
CA ILE A 46 13.81 13.03 9.75
C ILE A 46 15.05 13.89 9.50
N GLU A 47 15.42 14.05 8.24
CA GLU A 47 16.62 14.78 7.82
C GLU A 47 16.37 16.30 7.64
N GLY A 48 15.10 16.75 7.70
CA GLY A 48 14.73 18.14 7.40
C GLY A 48 14.97 18.50 5.92
N ASP A 49 14.98 17.50 5.03
CA ASP A 49 15.30 17.66 3.60
C ASP A 49 14.06 18.06 2.79
N SER A 50 13.87 19.38 2.65
CA SER A 50 12.77 19.92 1.85
C SER A 50 12.90 19.63 0.36
N ALA A 51 14.11 19.38 -0.19
CA ALA A 51 14.31 19.04 -1.58
C ALA A 51 13.83 17.60 -1.85
N LEU A 52 14.17 16.67 -0.95
CA LEU A 52 13.65 15.30 -1.01
C LEU A 52 12.11 15.28 -0.91
N ALA A 53 11.53 16.08 0.00
CA ALA A 53 10.07 16.20 0.12
C ALA A 53 9.42 16.73 -1.17
N GLN A 54 10.02 17.73 -1.81
CA GLN A 54 9.54 18.25 -3.10
C GLN A 54 9.61 17.19 -4.22
N ASN A 55 10.65 16.36 -4.23
CA ASN A 55 10.76 15.24 -5.18
C ASN A 55 9.63 14.20 -4.99
N VAL A 56 9.26 13.89 -3.74
CA VAL A 56 8.12 13.01 -3.46
C VAL A 56 6.83 13.61 -4.01
N ILE A 57 6.57 14.90 -3.75
CA ILE A 57 5.39 15.60 -4.25
C ILE A 57 5.34 15.62 -5.78
N ALA A 58 6.47 15.85 -6.44
CA ALA A 58 6.55 15.88 -7.90
C ALA A 58 6.42 14.49 -8.55
N ALA A 59 6.64 13.43 -7.78
CA ALA A 59 6.53 12.04 -8.24
C ALA A 59 5.11 11.45 -8.10
N ASP A 60 4.15 12.22 -7.55
CA ASP A 60 2.76 11.80 -7.34
C ASP A 60 2.11 11.30 -8.65
N ASP A 61 2.20 12.10 -9.71
CA ASP A 61 1.69 11.76 -11.06
C ASP A 61 2.14 10.40 -11.60
N GLN A 62 3.24 9.82 -11.05
CA GLN A 62 3.73 8.51 -11.51
C GLN A 62 2.81 7.36 -11.09
N LEU A 63 2.24 7.43 -9.89
CA LEU A 63 1.29 6.42 -9.41
C LEU A 63 -0.05 6.53 -10.12
N ASP A 64 -0.53 7.75 -10.36
CA ASP A 64 -1.75 8.01 -11.13
C ASP A 64 -1.65 7.40 -12.54
N GLN A 65 -0.50 7.61 -13.22
CA GLN A 65 -0.27 7.05 -14.55
C GLN A 65 -0.20 5.53 -14.53
N LEU A 66 0.36 4.92 -13.46
CA LEU A 66 0.40 3.48 -13.31
C LEU A 66 -0.98 2.91 -13.03
N GLU A 67 -1.82 3.56 -12.22
CA GLU A 67 -3.21 3.17 -11.98
C GLU A 67 -3.99 3.14 -13.31
N VAL A 68 -3.99 4.25 -14.05
CA VAL A 68 -4.67 4.33 -15.36
C VAL A 68 -4.19 3.24 -16.31
N ARG A 69 -2.89 2.97 -16.35
CA ARG A 69 -2.32 1.92 -17.18
C ARG A 69 -2.80 0.53 -16.77
N ILE A 70 -2.86 0.22 -15.48
CA ILE A 70 -3.32 -1.05 -14.94
C ILE A 70 -4.80 -1.26 -15.30
N ASP A 71 -5.62 -0.22 -15.17
CA ASP A 71 -7.03 -0.25 -15.56
C ASP A 71 -7.20 -0.51 -17.06
N ASP A 72 -6.45 0.18 -17.91
CA ASP A 72 -6.45 -0.02 -19.36
C ASP A 72 -6.01 -1.45 -19.74
N GLU A 73 -4.98 -1.98 -19.09
CA GLU A 73 -4.52 -3.36 -19.29
C GLU A 73 -5.61 -4.37 -18.92
N ALA A 74 -6.32 -4.17 -17.80
CA ALA A 74 -7.41 -5.03 -17.34
C ALA A 74 -8.62 -4.98 -18.29
N VAL A 75 -9.05 -3.79 -18.71
CA VAL A 75 -10.15 -3.58 -19.65
C VAL A 75 -9.81 -4.19 -21.00
N ARG A 76 -8.60 -3.97 -21.51
CA ARG A 76 -8.13 -4.52 -22.76
C ARG A 76 -8.12 -6.05 -22.73
N TYR A 77 -7.57 -6.66 -21.69
CA TYR A 77 -7.56 -8.11 -21.53
C TYR A 77 -8.99 -8.67 -21.54
N THR A 78 -9.87 -8.09 -20.75
CA THR A 78 -11.28 -8.53 -20.64
C THR A 78 -12.02 -8.40 -21.97
N SER A 79 -11.78 -7.33 -22.74
CA SER A 79 -12.46 -7.06 -24.00
C SER A 79 -11.99 -7.95 -25.15
N LEU A 80 -10.71 -8.32 -25.17
CA LEU A 80 -10.11 -9.08 -26.26
C LEU A 80 -10.11 -10.59 -25.98
N ARG A 81 -10.32 -10.97 -24.74
CA ARG A 81 -10.24 -12.35 -24.26
C ARG A 81 -11.53 -12.67 -23.51
N ALA A 82 -11.94 -13.88 -23.48
CA ALA A 82 -13.02 -14.35 -22.61
C ALA A 82 -12.38 -14.96 -21.35
N PRO A 83 -11.97 -14.13 -20.35
CA PRO A 83 -11.21 -14.62 -19.21
C PRO A 83 -12.02 -15.64 -18.42
N VAL A 84 -11.35 -16.69 -17.94
CA VAL A 84 -11.97 -17.62 -17.00
C VAL A 84 -12.13 -16.95 -15.63
N ALA A 85 -12.98 -17.53 -14.78
CA ALA A 85 -13.34 -16.89 -13.48
C ALA A 85 -12.14 -16.51 -12.60
N SER A 86 -11.05 -17.30 -12.63
CA SER A 86 -9.82 -17.01 -11.88
C SER A 86 -9.04 -15.79 -12.44
N GLU A 87 -8.96 -15.68 -13.77
CA GLU A 87 -8.31 -14.57 -14.44
C GLU A 87 -9.10 -13.27 -14.25
N LEU A 88 -10.43 -13.32 -14.42
CA LEU A 88 -11.28 -12.16 -14.18
C LEU A 88 -11.17 -11.68 -12.74
N ARG A 89 -11.10 -12.60 -11.77
CA ARG A 89 -10.93 -12.27 -10.36
C ARG A 89 -9.58 -11.62 -10.10
N LEU A 90 -8.50 -12.12 -10.72
CA LEU A 90 -7.17 -11.51 -10.64
C LEU A 90 -7.16 -10.07 -11.15
N LEU A 91 -7.81 -9.80 -12.30
CA LEU A 91 -7.91 -8.45 -12.86
C LEU A 91 -8.68 -7.51 -11.92
N ILE A 92 -9.83 -7.94 -11.42
CA ILE A 92 -10.64 -7.13 -10.49
C ILE A 92 -9.89 -6.83 -9.20
N VAL A 93 -9.23 -7.82 -8.60
CA VAL A 93 -8.44 -7.62 -7.37
C VAL A 93 -7.21 -6.77 -7.65
N GLY A 94 -6.56 -6.93 -8.80
CA GLY A 94 -5.43 -6.09 -9.20
C GLY A 94 -5.80 -4.62 -9.40
N MET A 95 -6.95 -4.31 -10.01
CA MET A 95 -7.47 -2.94 -10.14
C MET A 95 -7.78 -2.31 -8.77
N LYS A 96 -8.30 -3.09 -7.81
CA LYS A 96 -8.52 -2.60 -6.45
C LYS A 96 -7.19 -2.35 -5.74
N ALA A 97 -6.21 -3.26 -5.88
CA ALA A 97 -4.90 -3.09 -5.31
C ALA A 97 -4.17 -1.87 -5.91
N SER A 98 -4.31 -1.58 -7.22
CA SER A 98 -3.75 -0.37 -7.82
C SER A 98 -4.35 0.89 -7.22
N HIS A 99 -5.66 0.93 -6.98
CA HIS A 99 -6.32 2.05 -6.31
C HIS A 99 -5.81 2.25 -4.86
N ASP A 100 -5.64 1.16 -4.07
CA ASP A 100 -5.06 1.26 -2.73
C ASP A 100 -3.60 1.76 -2.79
N LEU A 101 -2.81 1.38 -3.80
CA LEU A 101 -1.43 1.85 -3.97
C LEU A 101 -1.35 3.32 -4.39
N GLU A 102 -2.29 3.83 -5.19
CA GLU A 102 -2.41 5.27 -5.49
C GLU A 102 -2.70 6.04 -4.20
N ARG A 103 -3.63 5.57 -3.37
CA ARG A 103 -3.91 6.17 -2.05
C ARG A 103 -2.70 6.17 -1.12
N VAL A 104 -1.86 5.17 -1.16
CA VAL A 104 -0.57 5.17 -0.44
C VAL A 104 0.33 6.30 -0.92
N GLY A 105 0.38 6.59 -2.22
CA GLY A 105 1.10 7.74 -2.79
C GLY A 105 0.56 9.08 -2.31
N ASP A 106 -0.77 9.25 -2.33
CA ASP A 106 -1.45 10.42 -1.77
C ASP A 106 -1.03 10.70 -0.31
N GLU A 107 -1.02 9.65 0.52
CA GLU A 107 -0.60 9.79 1.93
C GLU A 107 0.91 10.10 2.05
N ALA A 108 1.77 9.52 1.20
CA ALA A 108 3.19 9.86 1.16
C ALA A 108 3.41 11.33 0.76
N THR A 109 2.68 11.82 -0.22
CA THR A 109 2.65 13.23 -0.63
C THR A 109 2.15 14.14 0.49
N SER A 110 1.13 13.72 1.24
CA SER A 110 0.64 14.44 2.43
C SER A 110 1.73 14.53 3.50
N ILE A 111 2.47 13.46 3.78
CA ILE A 111 3.61 13.44 4.71
C ILE A 111 4.69 14.42 4.24
N ALA A 112 5.08 14.38 2.96
CA ALA A 112 6.11 15.24 2.40
C ALA A 112 5.76 16.74 2.50
N LYS A 113 4.50 17.11 2.19
CA LYS A 113 4.00 18.50 2.36
C LYS A 113 4.12 18.99 3.79
N ARG A 114 3.90 18.12 4.78
CA ARG A 114 4.03 18.43 6.21
C ARG A 114 5.48 18.47 6.66
N ALA A 115 6.33 17.60 6.12
CA ALA A 115 7.76 17.61 6.36
C ALA A 115 8.38 18.97 5.98
N ILE A 116 7.98 19.55 4.83
CA ILE A 116 8.41 20.90 4.40
C ILE A 116 8.00 21.96 5.44
N LYS A 117 6.78 21.91 5.95
CA LYS A 117 6.33 22.88 6.97
C LYS A 117 7.13 22.74 8.27
N LEU A 118 7.37 21.50 8.69
CA LEU A 118 8.11 21.21 9.92
C LEU A 118 9.59 21.55 9.82
N SER A 119 10.20 21.52 8.64
CA SER A 119 11.61 21.87 8.42
C SER A 119 11.94 23.36 8.69
N ALA A 120 10.91 24.23 8.74
CA ALA A 120 11.08 25.65 9.04
C ALA A 120 11.38 25.94 10.52
N GLU A 121 11.18 24.98 11.42
CA GLU A 121 11.36 25.10 12.87
C GLU A 121 12.15 23.90 13.42
N PRO A 122 12.83 24.04 14.57
CA PRO A 122 13.48 22.91 15.23
C PRO A 122 12.46 21.80 15.55
N PRO A 123 12.86 20.52 15.50
CA PRO A 123 11.99 19.42 15.87
C PRO A 123 11.37 19.60 17.26
N LEU A 124 10.06 19.34 17.39
CA LEU A 124 9.35 19.42 18.67
C LEU A 124 9.86 18.36 19.66
N LYS A 125 10.19 17.19 19.17
CA LYS A 125 10.76 16.06 19.91
C LYS A 125 11.62 15.21 18.95
N PRO A 126 12.48 14.32 19.48
CA PRO A 126 13.12 13.31 18.64
C PRO A 126 12.07 12.43 17.93
N TYR A 127 12.26 12.19 16.63
CA TYR A 127 11.37 11.34 15.85
C TYR A 127 11.72 9.85 16.07
N ILE A 128 11.03 9.19 16.99
CA ILE A 128 11.23 7.75 17.30
C ILE A 128 10.06 6.92 16.77
N ASP A 129 8.82 7.33 17.07
CA ASP A 129 7.63 6.56 16.74
C ASP A 129 7.29 6.64 15.24
N ILE A 130 7.45 7.80 14.60
CA ILE A 130 7.17 8.00 13.17
C ILE A 130 8.01 7.09 12.26
N PRO A 131 9.35 7.00 12.41
CA PRO A 131 10.15 6.02 11.68
C PRO A 131 9.71 4.60 11.92
N ARG A 132 9.41 4.22 13.17
CA ARG A 132 8.93 2.87 13.50
C ARG A 132 7.59 2.56 12.83
N MET A 133 6.63 3.48 12.86
CA MET A 133 5.36 3.32 12.14
C MET A 133 5.58 3.16 10.63
N SER A 134 6.48 3.95 10.05
CA SER A 134 6.84 3.85 8.63
C SER A 134 7.44 2.50 8.28
N ASP A 135 8.37 1.98 9.09
CA ASP A 135 8.98 0.68 8.85
C ASP A 135 7.95 -0.45 8.87
N ILE A 136 7.01 -0.42 9.85
CA ILE A 136 5.93 -1.41 9.95
C ILE A 136 4.99 -1.29 8.74
N ALA A 137 4.54 -0.10 8.38
CA ALA A 137 3.63 0.11 7.25
C ALA A 137 4.27 -0.32 5.92
N VAL A 138 5.55 -0.02 5.70
CA VAL A 138 6.31 -0.46 4.52
C VAL A 138 6.48 -1.98 4.49
N GLU A 139 6.72 -2.62 5.62
CA GLU A 139 6.78 -4.09 5.71
C GLU A 139 5.42 -4.70 5.37
N MET A 140 4.31 -4.13 5.92
CA MET A 140 2.95 -4.57 5.61
C MET A 140 2.63 -4.45 4.12
N LEU A 141 3.00 -3.34 3.47
CA LEU A 141 2.81 -3.15 2.03
C LEU A 141 3.56 -4.19 1.20
N ARG A 142 4.82 -4.48 1.54
CA ARG A 142 5.59 -5.54 0.86
C ARG A 142 4.94 -6.90 1.02
N ASP A 143 4.60 -7.23 2.24
CA ASP A 143 4.00 -8.52 2.55
C ASP A 143 2.64 -8.68 1.85
N ALA A 144 1.82 -7.62 1.78
CA ALA A 144 0.57 -7.63 1.05
C ALA A 144 0.75 -7.83 -0.46
N LEU A 145 1.76 -7.17 -1.07
CA LEU A 145 2.10 -7.38 -2.49
C LEU A 145 2.62 -8.78 -2.75
N ASP A 146 3.49 -9.30 -1.89
CA ASP A 146 3.97 -10.68 -1.99
C ASP A 146 2.81 -11.68 -1.91
N CYS A 147 1.88 -11.46 -0.97
CA CYS A 147 0.68 -12.29 -0.84
C CYS A 147 -0.16 -12.28 -2.13
N PHE A 148 -0.34 -11.11 -2.73
CA PHE A 148 -1.07 -10.97 -3.99
C PHE A 148 -0.40 -11.75 -5.13
N LEU A 149 0.94 -11.69 -5.22
CA LEU A 149 1.70 -12.35 -6.28
C LEU A 149 1.71 -13.88 -6.15
N TYR A 150 1.84 -14.38 -4.93
CA TYR A 150 2.05 -15.81 -4.66
C TYR A 150 0.79 -16.52 -4.15
N GLY A 151 -0.29 -15.78 -3.84
CA GLY A 151 -1.53 -16.35 -3.30
C GLY A 151 -1.41 -16.84 -1.86
N ASP A 152 -0.45 -16.29 -1.08
CA ASP A 152 -0.19 -16.71 0.30
C ASP A 152 -1.21 -16.11 1.28
N THR A 153 -2.24 -16.88 1.60
CA THR A 153 -3.31 -16.45 2.49
C THR A 153 -2.92 -16.39 3.96
N ASP A 154 -1.96 -17.18 4.40
CA ASP A 154 -1.53 -17.18 5.80
C ASP A 154 -0.70 -15.92 6.11
N LYS A 155 0.17 -15.55 5.19
CA LYS A 155 0.90 -14.28 5.23
C LYS A 155 -0.05 -13.08 5.13
N ALA A 156 -1.10 -13.15 4.31
CA ALA A 156 -2.10 -12.10 4.20
C ALA A 156 -2.85 -11.88 5.54
N ILE A 157 -3.21 -12.95 6.25
CA ILE A 157 -3.79 -12.86 7.60
C ILE A 157 -2.81 -12.22 8.59
N ALA A 158 -1.51 -12.55 8.50
CA ALA A 158 -0.49 -11.93 9.35
C ALA A 158 -0.37 -10.42 9.12
N VAL A 159 -0.46 -9.95 7.86
CA VAL A 159 -0.51 -8.51 7.54
C VAL A 159 -1.69 -7.84 8.23
N CYS A 160 -2.89 -8.40 8.13
CA CYS A 160 -4.08 -7.85 8.78
C CYS A 160 -3.94 -7.75 10.32
N HIS A 161 -3.28 -8.70 10.96
CA HIS A 161 -3.03 -8.63 12.41
C HIS A 161 -2.00 -7.58 12.79
N LYS A 162 -1.00 -7.33 11.92
CA LYS A 162 0.08 -6.38 12.16
C LYS A 162 -0.39 -4.93 12.20
N ASP A 163 -1.51 -4.62 11.55
CA ASP A 163 -2.16 -3.32 11.55
C ASP A 163 -2.38 -2.76 12.96
N SER A 164 -2.75 -3.63 13.91
CA SER A 164 -2.96 -3.25 15.31
C SER A 164 -1.72 -2.61 15.99
N GLU A 165 -0.50 -2.90 15.51
CA GLU A 165 0.72 -2.29 16.05
C GLU A 165 0.84 -0.83 15.62
N VAL A 166 0.53 -0.52 14.36
CA VAL A 166 0.52 0.85 13.83
C VAL A 166 -0.55 1.68 14.54
N ASP A 167 -1.73 1.11 14.72
CA ASP A 167 -2.85 1.69 15.47
C ASP A 167 -2.47 2.07 16.92
N GLN A 168 -1.76 1.19 17.61
CA GLN A 168 -1.30 1.45 18.99
C GLN A 168 -0.27 2.59 19.03
N LEU A 169 0.69 2.60 18.12
CA LEU A 169 1.69 3.68 18.00
C LEU A 169 1.02 5.01 17.66
N ASN A 170 0.05 5.03 16.75
CA ASN A 170 -0.72 6.23 16.43
C ASN A 170 -1.44 6.78 17.67
N LYS A 171 -2.15 5.93 18.42
CA LYS A 171 -2.84 6.32 19.67
C LYS A 171 -1.87 6.81 20.76
N GLN A 172 -0.68 6.21 20.85
CA GLN A 172 0.37 6.64 21.78
C GLN A 172 0.88 8.03 21.41
N LEU A 173 1.23 8.24 20.15
CA LEU A 173 1.76 9.51 19.65
C LEU A 173 0.74 10.65 19.81
N TYR A 174 -0.55 10.38 19.58
CA TYR A 174 -1.63 11.35 19.81
C TYR A 174 -1.69 11.81 21.26
N ARG A 175 -1.56 10.90 22.23
CA ARG A 175 -1.57 11.24 23.67
C ARG A 175 -0.35 12.06 24.05
N GLU A 176 0.81 11.66 23.56
CA GLU A 176 2.07 12.38 23.82
C GLU A 176 2.04 13.81 23.25
N LEU A 177 1.66 13.97 21.99
CA LEU A 177 1.59 15.27 21.35
C LEU A 177 0.49 16.17 21.96
N SER A 178 -0.61 15.59 22.46
CA SER A 178 -1.60 16.34 23.23
C SER A 178 -1.02 16.93 24.52
N SER A 179 -0.14 16.19 25.22
CA SER A 179 0.54 16.69 26.42
C SER A 179 1.45 17.88 26.07
N TYR A 180 2.21 17.83 24.97
CA TYR A 180 3.02 18.98 24.52
C TYR A 180 2.18 20.23 24.27
N MET A 181 0.99 20.08 23.64
CA MET A 181 0.10 21.23 23.38
C MET A 181 -0.46 21.85 24.67
N ILE A 182 -0.77 21.01 25.67
CA ILE A 182 -1.28 21.47 26.98
C ILE A 182 -0.18 22.20 27.75
N GLU A 183 1.04 21.65 27.78
CA GLU A 183 2.18 22.21 28.50
C GLU A 183 2.66 23.52 27.87
N ASN A 184 2.67 23.60 26.54
CA ASN A 184 3.11 24.78 25.81
C ASN A 184 2.27 25.00 24.53
N PRO A 185 1.26 25.90 24.58
CA PRO A 185 0.41 26.19 23.44
C PRO A 185 1.15 26.65 22.16
N ALA A 186 2.37 27.17 22.25
CA ALA A 186 3.18 27.56 21.10
C ALA A 186 3.62 26.33 20.26
N THR A 187 3.54 25.12 20.80
CA THR A 187 3.90 23.89 20.10
C THR A 187 2.74 23.32 19.26
N THR A 188 1.53 23.85 19.39
CA THR A 188 0.30 23.31 18.82
C THR A 188 0.41 23.06 17.31
N SER A 189 0.94 24.00 16.55
CA SER A 189 1.07 23.86 15.09
C SER A 189 1.94 22.65 14.72
N ARG A 190 3.13 22.52 15.33
CA ARG A 190 4.04 21.39 15.06
C ARG A 190 3.48 20.06 15.53
N ALA A 191 2.83 20.05 16.70
CA ALA A 191 2.18 18.84 17.21
C ALA A 191 1.07 18.34 16.29
N LEU A 192 0.22 19.24 15.76
CA LEU A 192 -0.82 18.90 14.79
C LEU A 192 -0.24 18.33 13.48
N GLU A 193 0.83 18.94 12.93
CA GLU A 193 1.45 18.39 11.72
C GLU A 193 2.02 16.97 11.96
N LEU A 194 2.59 16.70 13.13
CA LEU A 194 3.07 15.35 13.50
C LEU A 194 1.91 14.36 13.70
N MET A 195 0.78 14.79 14.29
CA MET A 195 -0.43 13.96 14.40
C MET A 195 -0.99 13.58 13.03
N PHE A 196 -1.00 14.51 12.08
CA PHE A 196 -1.43 14.23 10.73
C PHE A 196 -0.48 13.28 9.99
N ILE A 197 0.85 13.41 10.18
CA ILE A 197 1.83 12.45 9.63
C ILE A 197 1.57 11.05 10.19
N SER A 198 1.37 10.93 11.50
CA SER A 198 1.03 9.66 12.15
C SER A 198 -0.26 9.05 11.56
N LYS A 199 -1.28 9.88 11.33
CA LYS A 199 -2.53 9.41 10.71
C LYS A 199 -2.37 8.99 9.25
N SER A 200 -1.49 9.65 8.49
CA SER A 200 -1.15 9.22 7.13
C SER A 200 -0.46 7.84 7.15
N LEU A 201 0.45 7.59 8.10
CA LEU A 201 1.11 6.28 8.24
C LEU A 201 0.13 5.17 8.64
N GLU A 202 -0.82 5.47 9.50
CA GLU A 202 -1.89 4.52 9.86
C GLU A 202 -2.77 4.19 8.63
N ARG A 203 -3.15 5.18 7.80
CA ARG A 203 -3.89 4.93 6.57
C ARG A 203 -3.09 4.11 5.55
N ILE A 204 -1.79 4.30 5.48
CA ILE A 204 -0.92 3.46 4.64
C ILE A 204 -0.99 2.00 5.09
N ALA A 205 -1.00 1.73 6.39
CA ALA A 205 -1.20 0.39 6.94
C ALA A 205 -2.60 -0.17 6.63
N ASP A 206 -3.66 0.65 6.76
CA ASP A 206 -5.02 0.30 6.35
C ASP A 206 -5.08 -0.15 4.88
N HIS A 207 -4.41 0.57 3.96
CA HIS A 207 -4.36 0.20 2.54
C HIS A 207 -3.61 -1.11 2.31
N ALA A 208 -2.53 -1.38 3.04
CA ALA A 208 -1.84 -2.67 3.00
C ALA A 208 -2.76 -3.82 3.47
N THR A 209 -3.57 -3.58 4.51
CA THR A 209 -4.59 -4.52 5.00
C THR A 209 -5.65 -4.79 3.94
N ASN A 210 -6.15 -3.76 3.24
CA ASN A 210 -7.11 -3.92 2.15
C ASN A 210 -6.56 -4.83 1.04
N ILE A 211 -5.32 -4.62 0.60
CA ILE A 211 -4.66 -5.46 -0.42
C ILE A 211 -4.55 -6.91 0.07
N ALA A 212 -4.20 -7.13 1.34
CA ALA A 212 -4.12 -8.47 1.93
C ALA A 212 -5.49 -9.17 1.99
N GLU A 213 -6.55 -8.48 2.40
CA GLU A 213 -7.93 -8.99 2.42
C GLU A 213 -8.42 -9.38 1.01
N GLU A 214 -8.16 -8.54 0.00
CA GLU A 214 -8.49 -8.84 -1.39
C GLU A 214 -7.70 -10.06 -1.92
N THR A 215 -6.47 -10.28 -1.42
CA THR A 215 -5.68 -11.49 -1.75
C THR A 215 -6.35 -12.76 -1.19
N ILE A 216 -6.88 -12.72 0.03
CA ILE A 216 -7.62 -13.85 0.61
C ILE A 216 -8.87 -14.14 -0.23
N PHE A 217 -9.58 -13.09 -0.66
CA PHE A 217 -10.72 -13.23 -1.57
C PHE A 217 -10.32 -13.84 -2.92
N LEU A 218 -9.19 -13.41 -3.49
CA LEU A 218 -8.66 -13.95 -4.74
C LEU A 218 -8.43 -15.47 -4.65
N SER A 219 -7.82 -15.93 -3.55
CA SER A 219 -7.41 -17.32 -3.37
C SER A 219 -8.56 -18.23 -2.95
N LYS A 220 -9.39 -17.81 -2.00
CA LYS A 220 -10.46 -18.64 -1.40
C LYS A 220 -11.83 -18.42 -2.02
N GLY A 221 -12.03 -17.33 -2.77
CA GLY A 221 -13.35 -16.93 -3.27
C GLY A 221 -14.34 -16.54 -2.17
N GLN A 222 -13.87 -16.32 -0.95
CA GLN A 222 -14.67 -15.92 0.20
C GLN A 222 -14.30 -14.50 0.60
N ASP A 223 -15.30 -13.63 0.73
CA ASP A 223 -15.13 -12.28 1.26
C ASP A 223 -14.87 -12.38 2.77
N VAL A 224 -13.67 -12.02 3.19
CA VAL A 224 -13.24 -12.06 4.59
C VAL A 224 -13.30 -10.70 5.27
N ARG A 225 -13.61 -9.65 4.52
CA ARG A 225 -13.80 -8.31 5.05
C ARG A 225 -14.87 -8.33 6.14
N HIS A 226 -14.60 -7.73 7.27
CA HIS A 226 -15.49 -7.67 8.43
C HIS A 226 -15.75 -9.02 9.15
N THR A 227 -15.02 -10.09 8.83
CA THR A 227 -15.13 -11.37 9.53
C THR A 227 -14.18 -11.46 10.73
N ASP A 228 -14.48 -12.37 11.67
CA ASP A 228 -13.61 -12.64 12.83
C ASP A 228 -12.22 -13.21 12.45
N ILE A 229 -12.05 -13.70 11.24
CA ILE A 229 -10.79 -14.27 10.72
C ILE A 229 -9.69 -13.20 10.67
N VAL A 230 -10.08 -11.98 10.31
CA VAL A 230 -9.15 -10.84 10.16
C VAL A 230 -9.04 -10.04 11.47
N LYS A 231 -10.10 -10.06 12.33
CA LYS A 231 -10.18 -9.22 13.53
C LYS A 231 -9.55 -9.82 14.79
N LYS A 232 -9.32 -11.12 14.84
CA LYS A 232 -8.74 -11.79 16.02
C LYS A 232 -7.28 -12.11 15.79
N ALA A 233 -6.40 -11.37 16.48
CA ALA A 233 -5.02 -11.81 16.64
C ALA A 233 -5.01 -13.23 17.24
N PRO A 234 -4.12 -14.15 16.79
CA PRO A 234 -3.95 -15.43 17.43
C PRO A 234 -3.62 -15.23 18.91
N PRO A 235 -4.08 -16.11 19.82
CA PRO A 235 -3.73 -16.02 21.23
C PRO A 235 -2.20 -16.05 21.35
N ALA A 236 -1.65 -15.07 22.07
CA ALA A 236 -0.22 -15.03 22.38
C ALA A 236 0.16 -16.34 23.09
N HIS A 237 1.10 -17.08 22.51
CA HIS A 237 1.71 -18.25 23.11
C HIS A 237 2.84 -17.87 24.06
#